data_027c8271d21fa0286067eec2ed61e0ec
#
_entry.id   027c8271d21fa0286067eec2ed61e0ec
#
_cell.length_a   1.000
_cell.length_b   1.000
_cell.length_c   1.000
_cell.angle_alpha   90.00
_cell.angle_beta   90.00
_cell.angle_gamma   90.00
#
_symmetry.space_group_name_H-M   'P 1'
#
loop_
_entity.id
_entity.type
_entity.pdbx_description
1 polymer ?
#
loop_
_entity_poly.entity_id
_entity_poly.type
_entity_poly.pdbx_seq_one_letter_code
_entity_poly.pdbx_strand_id
1 'polypeptide(L)'
;MHFLILNKMRIFARNKLKSILKPMSSFIADKVVMDGLTYDDVLLIPAYSEVLPNTVELSTKFSRNIDLKIPFVTAAMDTVTESKMAIAIAREGGIGVIHKNMSIEEQARQVAIVKRAENGMIYDPVTIKRGSTVKDALDLMAEYHIGGIPVVDDDNNLVGIVTNRDLRFELDMNKHIDDVMSKEHIITTHQGTDMETAAKILQENKIEKLPVGDDNGKLIGLITYKDITK
;
A
#
# COMPACT_ATOMS: atom_id res chain seq x y z
N MET A 1 2.89 -19.69 29.60
CA MET A 1 4.36 -19.70 29.68
C MET A 1 5.02 -18.33 29.45
N HIS A 2 4.46 -17.46 28.61
CA HIS A 2 4.95 -16.08 28.39
C HIS A 2 4.94 -15.18 29.65
N PHE A 3 4.00 -15.37 30.56
CA PHE A 3 3.87 -14.56 31.78
C PHE A 3 4.99 -14.75 32.81
N LEU A 4 5.62 -15.91 32.83
CA LEU A 4 6.70 -16.23 33.78
C LEU A 4 8.07 -15.65 33.36
N ILE A 5 8.31 -15.51 32.08
CA ILE A 5 9.56 -14.95 31.53
C ILE A 5 9.61 -13.42 31.73
N LEU A 6 8.50 -12.73 31.52
CA LEU A 6 8.37 -11.30 31.82
C LEU A 6 8.60 -10.97 33.32
N ASN A 7 8.16 -11.82 34.21
CA ASN A 7 8.37 -11.60 35.66
C ASN A 7 9.84 -11.81 36.09
N LYS A 8 10.56 -12.76 35.50
CA LYS A 8 12.00 -12.96 35.82
C LYS A 8 12.87 -11.84 35.24
N MET A 9 12.58 -11.35 34.05
CA MET A 9 13.28 -10.20 33.46
C MET A 9 13.05 -8.89 34.25
N ARG A 10 11.84 -8.67 34.79
CA ARG A 10 11.54 -7.54 35.69
C ARG A 10 12.42 -7.53 36.95
N ILE A 11 12.73 -8.69 37.52
CA ILE A 11 13.51 -8.78 38.75
C ILE A 11 14.98 -8.41 38.52
N PHE A 12 15.58 -8.81 37.40
CA PHE A 12 16.98 -8.54 37.10
C PHE A 12 17.24 -7.06 36.76
N ALA A 13 16.43 -6.46 35.94
CA ALA A 13 16.50 -5.03 35.59
C ALA A 13 16.22 -4.14 36.84
N ARG A 14 15.25 -4.51 37.66
CA ARG A 14 14.88 -3.77 38.89
C ARG A 14 16.01 -3.68 39.89
N ASN A 15 16.87 -4.71 40.02
CA ASN A 15 17.99 -4.70 40.95
C ASN A 15 19.16 -3.83 40.45
N LYS A 16 19.41 -3.77 39.15
CA LYS A 16 20.45 -2.94 38.53
C LYS A 16 20.05 -1.44 38.54
N LEU A 17 18.79 -1.12 38.25
CA LEU A 17 18.30 0.26 38.32
C LEU A 17 18.30 0.82 39.73
N LYS A 18 17.95 0.02 40.74
CA LYS A 18 17.99 0.45 42.15
C LYS A 18 19.39 0.84 42.65
N SER A 19 20.46 0.29 42.06
CA SER A 19 21.84 0.64 42.41
C SER A 19 22.30 1.95 41.74
N ILE A 20 21.71 2.32 40.59
CA ILE A 20 22.03 3.51 39.83
C ILE A 20 21.22 4.72 40.36
N LEU A 21 20.01 4.49 40.85
CA LEU A 21 19.08 5.55 41.29
C LEU A 21 19.26 6.00 42.76
N LYS A 22 20.26 5.51 43.46
CA LYS A 22 20.66 6.01 44.78
C LYS A 22 21.66 7.16 44.64
N PRO A 23 21.34 8.31 44.43
CA PRO A 23 20.76 9.34 45.25
C PRO A 23 20.02 10.43 44.38
N MET A 24 18.90 10.09 43.84
CA MET A 24 18.06 11.09 43.22
C MET A 24 17.36 11.90 44.30
N SER A 25 17.33 13.23 44.14
CA SER A 25 16.55 14.09 45.04
C SER A 25 15.08 13.64 45.05
N SER A 26 14.39 13.80 46.17
CA SER A 26 12.98 13.42 46.35
C SER A 26 12.08 13.98 45.24
N PHE A 27 12.39 15.16 44.74
CA PHE A 27 11.69 15.85 43.66
C PHE A 27 11.66 15.06 42.31
N ILE A 28 12.71 14.30 42.01
CA ILE A 28 12.78 13.47 40.81
C ILE A 28 12.13 12.11 41.04
N ALA A 29 12.27 11.55 42.22
CA ALA A 29 11.67 10.26 42.60
C ALA A 29 10.13 10.28 42.46
N ASP A 30 9.47 11.39 42.80
CA ASP A 30 8.04 11.58 42.66
C ASP A 30 7.53 11.66 41.22
N LYS A 31 8.44 11.91 40.28
CA LYS A 31 8.10 11.96 38.83
C LYS A 31 8.32 10.64 38.11
N VAL A 32 8.96 9.68 38.71
CA VAL A 32 9.21 8.35 38.14
C VAL A 32 8.02 7.47 38.45
N VAL A 33 7.10 7.30 37.51
CA VAL A 33 5.87 6.55 37.70
C VAL A 33 6.08 5.03 37.53
N MET A 34 7.01 4.66 36.63
CA MET A 34 7.33 3.27 36.34
C MET A 34 8.70 3.10 35.69
N ASP A 35 9.25 1.91 35.73
CA ASP A 35 10.43 1.54 34.96
C ASP A 35 10.01 1.29 33.49
N GLY A 36 10.66 1.96 32.53
CA GLY A 36 10.54 1.70 31.10
C GLY A 36 11.79 0.95 30.62
N LEU A 37 11.58 -0.17 29.95
CA LEU A 37 12.68 -0.96 29.37
C LEU A 37 12.63 -0.84 27.85
N THR A 38 13.79 -0.60 27.24
CA THR A 38 13.99 -0.68 25.79
C THR A 38 14.71 -1.97 25.42
N TYR A 39 14.79 -2.27 24.12
CA TYR A 39 15.55 -3.44 23.66
C TYR A 39 17.04 -3.33 23.96
N ASP A 40 17.58 -2.13 24.12
CA ASP A 40 18.98 -1.90 24.53
C ASP A 40 19.23 -2.26 26.01
N ASP A 41 18.16 -2.29 26.81
CA ASP A 41 18.26 -2.58 28.25
C ASP A 41 18.11 -4.06 28.57
N VAL A 42 17.70 -4.90 27.60
CA VAL A 42 17.33 -6.29 27.85
C VAL A 42 17.88 -7.24 26.79
N LEU A 43 18.18 -8.47 27.22
CA LEU A 43 18.49 -9.59 26.34
C LEU A 43 17.47 -10.70 26.53
N LEU A 44 17.05 -11.32 25.44
CA LEU A 44 16.25 -12.52 25.48
C LEU A 44 17.15 -13.71 25.85
N ILE A 45 16.80 -14.40 26.92
CA ILE A 45 17.48 -15.63 27.30
C ILE A 45 16.94 -16.75 26.41
N PRO A 46 17.82 -17.50 25.70
CA PRO A 46 17.40 -18.66 24.94
C PRO A 46 16.64 -19.67 25.80
N ALA A 47 15.55 -20.19 25.30
CA ALA A 47 14.74 -21.19 25.96
C ALA A 47 14.47 -22.37 25.02
N TYR A 48 14.21 -23.54 25.58
CA TYR A 48 13.78 -24.68 24.80
C TYR A 48 12.47 -24.39 24.08
N SER A 49 12.39 -24.73 22.79
CA SER A 49 11.19 -24.59 21.96
C SER A 49 11.00 -25.82 21.08
N GLU A 50 9.77 -26.27 20.98
CA GLU A 50 9.34 -27.33 20.06
C GLU A 50 8.67 -26.76 18.79
N VAL A 51 8.63 -25.42 18.67
CA VAL A 51 8.02 -24.73 17.53
C VAL A 51 9.07 -24.51 16.45
N LEU A 52 8.80 -25.04 15.26
CA LEU A 52 9.66 -24.82 14.08
C LEU A 52 9.38 -23.45 13.45
N PRO A 53 10.38 -22.79 12.85
CA PRO A 53 10.19 -21.47 12.24
C PRO A 53 9.10 -21.41 11.17
N ASN A 54 8.85 -22.48 10.44
CA ASN A 54 7.84 -22.58 9.39
C ASN A 54 6.42 -22.86 9.90
N THR A 55 6.26 -23.15 11.20
CA THR A 55 4.96 -23.41 11.84
C THR A 55 4.56 -22.33 12.84
N VAL A 56 5.30 -21.22 12.86
CA VAL A 56 5.03 -20.10 13.77
C VAL A 56 3.78 -19.36 13.33
N GLU A 57 2.84 -19.16 14.25
CA GLU A 57 1.71 -18.25 14.08
C GLU A 57 2.16 -16.83 14.45
N LEU A 58 2.15 -15.92 13.48
CA LEU A 58 2.62 -14.54 13.63
C LEU A 58 1.49 -13.54 13.81
N SER A 59 0.22 -13.96 13.69
CA SER A 59 -0.91 -13.06 13.85
C SER A 59 -0.94 -12.44 15.24
N THR A 60 -1.29 -11.16 15.28
CA THR A 60 -1.31 -10.40 16.54
C THR A 60 -2.32 -9.27 16.47
N LYS A 61 -2.71 -8.74 17.64
CA LYS A 61 -3.54 -7.55 17.73
C LYS A 61 -2.70 -6.29 17.82
N PHE A 62 -2.94 -5.36 16.91
CA PHE A 62 -2.41 -3.99 16.99
C PHE A 62 -3.27 -3.12 17.91
N SER A 63 -4.58 -3.22 17.77
CA SER A 63 -5.54 -2.53 18.62
C SER A 63 -6.80 -3.37 18.82
N ARG A 64 -7.81 -2.84 19.52
CA ARG A 64 -9.06 -3.54 19.81
C ARG A 64 -9.70 -4.18 18.58
N ASN A 65 -9.69 -3.47 17.45
CA ASN A 65 -10.40 -3.84 16.22
C ASN A 65 -9.46 -4.04 15.02
N ILE A 66 -8.14 -4.10 15.25
CA ILE A 66 -7.15 -4.27 14.17
C ILE A 66 -6.29 -5.48 14.51
N ASP A 67 -6.41 -6.51 13.69
CA ASP A 67 -5.56 -7.69 13.71
C ASP A 67 -4.52 -7.60 12.58
N LEU A 68 -3.28 -8.01 12.86
CA LEU A 68 -2.20 -8.06 11.88
C LEU A 68 -1.84 -9.52 11.62
N LYS A 69 -1.49 -9.85 10.39
CA LYS A 69 -0.95 -11.16 10.01
C LYS A 69 0.50 -11.34 10.42
N ILE A 70 1.26 -10.25 10.43
CA ILE A 70 2.63 -10.19 10.95
C ILE A 70 2.76 -9.01 11.94
N PRO A 71 3.58 -9.11 12.99
CA PRO A 71 3.69 -8.09 14.03
C PRO A 71 4.59 -6.91 13.62
N PHE A 72 4.40 -6.37 12.42
CA PHE A 72 5.17 -5.23 11.91
C PHE A 72 4.31 -4.00 11.73
N VAL A 73 4.78 -2.89 12.27
CA VAL A 73 4.15 -1.57 12.18
C VAL A 73 5.21 -0.56 11.79
N THR A 74 4.97 0.23 10.74
CA THR A 74 5.89 1.32 10.40
C THR A 74 5.55 2.58 11.18
N ALA A 75 6.59 3.26 11.66
CA ALA A 75 6.44 4.43 12.53
C ALA A 75 5.82 5.63 11.79
N ALA A 76 5.02 6.42 12.52
CA ALA A 76 4.42 7.67 12.03
C ALA A 76 5.46 8.80 11.95
N MET A 77 6.50 8.60 11.16
CA MET A 77 7.61 9.54 10.96
C MET A 77 7.54 10.15 9.57
N ASP A 78 7.80 11.44 9.50
CA ASP A 78 7.95 12.17 8.24
C ASP A 78 9.02 11.52 7.36
N THR A 79 8.77 11.47 6.05
CA THR A 79 9.61 10.82 5.02
C THR A 79 9.81 9.32 5.20
N VAL A 80 9.29 8.71 6.26
CA VAL A 80 9.35 7.24 6.49
C VAL A 80 8.04 6.57 6.08
N THR A 81 6.92 6.98 6.70
CA THR A 81 5.63 6.32 6.44
C THR A 81 4.64 7.26 5.77
N GLU A 82 4.65 7.20 4.45
CA GLU A 82 3.64 7.76 3.56
C GLU A 82 2.91 6.61 2.83
N SER A 83 2.03 6.93 1.88
CA SER A 83 1.20 5.94 1.18
C SER A 83 1.99 4.76 0.61
N LYS A 84 3.17 5.00 0.01
CA LYS A 84 4.00 3.95 -0.59
C LYS A 84 4.46 2.92 0.44
N MET A 85 5.02 3.39 1.56
CA MET A 85 5.47 2.50 2.65
C MET A 85 4.28 1.80 3.31
N ALA A 86 3.18 2.52 3.54
CA ALA A 86 1.97 1.95 4.14
C ALA A 86 1.37 0.84 3.27
N ILE A 87 1.35 1.00 1.94
CA ILE A 87 0.92 -0.04 1.00
C ILE A 87 1.87 -1.24 1.04
N ALA A 88 3.19 -0.99 1.02
CA ALA A 88 4.17 -2.07 1.02
C ALA A 88 4.04 -2.95 2.27
N ILE A 89 4.00 -2.34 3.46
CA ILE A 89 3.87 -3.12 4.71
C ILE A 89 2.51 -3.80 4.86
N ALA A 90 1.43 -3.19 4.34
CA ALA A 90 0.10 -3.80 4.37
C ALA A 90 0.02 -5.06 3.51
N ARG A 91 0.69 -5.09 2.36
CA ARG A 91 0.79 -6.28 1.48
C ARG A 91 1.48 -7.46 2.16
N GLU A 92 2.42 -7.19 3.04
CA GLU A 92 3.11 -8.22 3.85
C GLU A 92 2.29 -8.65 5.08
N GLY A 93 1.16 -7.99 5.37
CA GLY A 93 0.27 -8.32 6.50
C GLY A 93 0.50 -7.50 7.75
N GLY A 94 1.35 -6.47 7.68
CA GLY A 94 1.55 -5.46 8.72
C GLY A 94 0.66 -4.23 8.54
N ILE A 95 1.00 -3.11 9.18
CA ILE A 95 0.27 -1.84 9.05
C ILE A 95 1.22 -0.65 9.02
N GLY A 96 0.91 0.35 8.21
CA GLY A 96 1.58 1.64 8.19
C GLY A 96 0.78 2.71 8.93
N VAL A 97 1.46 3.53 9.75
CA VAL A 97 0.85 4.68 10.41
C VAL A 97 1.33 5.95 9.72
N ILE A 98 0.44 6.61 8.99
CA ILE A 98 0.75 7.85 8.26
C ILE A 98 1.08 8.97 9.27
N HIS A 99 2.18 9.70 9.03
CA HIS A 99 2.60 10.79 9.90
C HIS A 99 1.68 12.03 9.77
N LYS A 100 1.79 12.94 10.74
CA LYS A 100 0.95 14.16 10.82
C LYS A 100 1.62 15.43 10.28
N ASN A 101 2.88 15.37 9.83
CA ASN A 101 3.61 16.54 9.34
C ASN A 101 3.21 16.89 7.90
N MET A 102 1.92 17.14 7.69
CA MET A 102 1.30 17.54 6.43
C MET A 102 -0.06 18.19 6.71
N SER A 103 -0.71 18.78 5.71
CA SER A 103 -2.07 19.30 5.89
C SER A 103 -3.08 18.16 6.14
N ILE A 104 -4.24 18.50 6.68
CA ILE A 104 -5.33 17.53 6.92
C ILE A 104 -5.77 16.90 5.60
N GLU A 105 -5.89 17.71 4.55
CA GLU A 105 -6.30 17.29 3.22
C GLU A 105 -5.26 16.32 2.61
N GLU A 106 -3.99 16.64 2.76
CA GLU A 106 -2.90 15.79 2.27
C GLU A 106 -2.86 14.45 3.03
N GLN A 107 -3.00 14.46 4.36
CA GLN A 107 -3.06 13.24 5.14
C GLN A 107 -4.26 12.37 4.74
N ALA A 108 -5.43 12.97 4.55
CA ALA A 108 -6.61 12.29 4.05
C ALA A 108 -6.38 11.69 2.66
N ARG A 109 -5.68 12.42 1.77
CA ARG A 109 -5.29 11.93 0.45
C ARG A 109 -4.35 10.71 0.55
N GLN A 110 -3.33 10.78 1.40
CA GLN A 110 -2.41 9.65 1.63
C GLN A 110 -3.16 8.41 2.12
N VAL A 111 -4.06 8.55 3.10
CA VAL A 111 -4.89 7.45 3.60
C VAL A 111 -5.80 6.92 2.51
N ALA A 112 -6.42 7.78 1.71
CA ALA A 112 -7.26 7.38 0.60
C ALA A 112 -6.48 6.53 -0.43
N ILE A 113 -5.24 6.90 -0.77
CA ILE A 113 -4.37 6.11 -1.66
C ILE A 113 -4.12 4.71 -1.08
N VAL A 114 -3.82 4.60 0.22
CA VAL A 114 -3.60 3.30 0.89
C VAL A 114 -4.86 2.44 0.84
N LYS A 115 -6.01 3.01 1.24
CA LYS A 115 -7.30 2.30 1.24
C LYS A 115 -7.72 1.82 -0.16
N ARG A 116 -7.38 2.60 -1.16
CA ARG A 116 -7.62 2.26 -2.56
C ARG A 116 -6.73 1.11 -3.06
N ALA A 117 -5.49 1.05 -2.58
CA ALA A 117 -4.56 -0.02 -2.94
C ALA A 117 -4.95 -1.41 -2.37
N GLU A 118 -5.78 -1.47 -1.31
CA GLU A 118 -6.31 -2.71 -0.76
C GLU A 118 -7.16 -3.49 -1.78
N ASN A 119 -7.79 -2.79 -2.71
CA ASN A 119 -8.69 -3.39 -3.69
C ASN A 119 -8.00 -3.84 -4.99
N GLY A 120 -6.66 -3.78 -5.07
CA GLY A 120 -5.90 -4.15 -6.29
C GLY A 120 -6.21 -3.26 -7.50
N MET A 121 -6.96 -2.16 -7.31
CA MET A 121 -7.34 -1.22 -8.35
C MET A 121 -6.50 0.05 -8.24
N ILE A 122 -5.98 0.52 -9.36
CA ILE A 122 -5.36 1.84 -9.48
C ILE A 122 -6.50 2.85 -9.60
N TYR A 123 -6.69 3.69 -8.60
CA TYR A 123 -7.64 4.80 -8.66
C TYR A 123 -6.98 6.02 -9.28
N ASP A 124 -7.80 6.82 -9.97
CA ASP A 124 -7.32 7.98 -10.71
C ASP A 124 -6.08 7.61 -11.56
N PRO A 125 -6.26 6.66 -12.49
CA PRO A 125 -5.16 6.20 -13.32
C PRO A 125 -4.66 7.34 -14.21
N VAL A 126 -3.39 7.26 -14.62
CA VAL A 126 -2.87 8.16 -15.65
C VAL A 126 -3.72 7.98 -16.90
N THR A 127 -4.32 9.06 -17.35
CA THR A 127 -5.16 9.11 -18.55
C THR A 127 -4.58 10.04 -19.59
N ILE A 128 -5.00 9.89 -20.82
CA ILE A 128 -4.67 10.80 -21.91
C ILE A 128 -5.96 11.26 -22.61
N LYS A 129 -5.99 12.50 -23.03
CA LYS A 129 -7.16 13.08 -23.70
C LYS A 129 -7.21 12.66 -25.17
N ARG A 130 -8.43 12.58 -25.71
CA ARG A 130 -8.64 12.48 -27.14
C ARG A 130 -7.90 13.59 -27.90
N GLY A 131 -7.47 13.30 -29.12
CA GLY A 131 -6.73 14.25 -29.93
C GLY A 131 -5.27 14.44 -29.57
N SER A 132 -4.79 13.84 -28.47
CA SER A 132 -3.35 13.76 -28.16
C SER A 132 -2.61 12.94 -29.21
N THR A 133 -1.29 13.06 -29.26
CA THR A 133 -0.45 12.36 -30.22
C THR A 133 0.12 11.06 -29.69
N VAL A 134 0.59 10.21 -30.59
CA VAL A 134 1.38 9.01 -30.26
C VAL A 134 2.58 9.36 -29.39
N LYS A 135 3.26 10.48 -29.67
CA LYS A 135 4.37 10.99 -28.87
C LYS A 135 3.95 11.26 -27.43
N ASP A 136 2.83 11.98 -27.22
CA ASP A 136 2.34 12.30 -25.88
C ASP A 136 2.05 11.03 -25.07
N ALA A 137 1.48 10.01 -25.72
CA ALA A 137 1.22 8.73 -25.08
C ALA A 137 2.52 8.00 -24.69
N LEU A 138 3.53 7.98 -25.55
CA LEU A 138 4.84 7.37 -25.27
C LEU A 138 5.58 8.11 -24.16
N ASP A 139 5.55 9.44 -24.16
CA ASP A 139 6.17 10.26 -23.12
C ASP A 139 5.54 9.99 -21.75
N LEU A 140 4.20 9.94 -21.67
CA LEU A 140 3.48 9.56 -20.44
C LEU A 140 3.80 8.13 -20.01
N MET A 141 3.83 7.16 -20.93
CA MET A 141 4.19 5.78 -20.61
C MET A 141 5.61 5.66 -20.05
N ALA A 142 6.55 6.44 -20.59
CA ALA A 142 7.94 6.47 -20.11
C ALA A 142 8.04 7.14 -18.74
N GLU A 143 7.40 8.29 -18.55
CA GLU A 143 7.42 9.04 -17.29
C GLU A 143 6.85 8.23 -16.12
N TYR A 144 5.69 7.58 -16.33
CA TYR A 144 5.01 6.82 -15.28
C TYR A 144 5.37 5.33 -15.23
N HIS A 145 6.25 4.86 -16.12
CA HIS A 145 6.66 3.44 -16.25
C HIS A 145 5.47 2.49 -16.43
N ILE A 146 4.50 2.88 -17.27
CA ILE A 146 3.28 2.13 -17.53
C ILE A 146 3.21 1.66 -18.98
N GLY A 147 2.58 0.52 -19.21
CA GLY A 147 2.47 -0.10 -20.56
C GLY A 147 1.10 0.10 -21.22
N GLY A 148 0.31 1.06 -20.76
CA GLY A 148 -0.96 1.42 -21.39
C GLY A 148 -1.76 2.40 -20.57
N ILE A 149 -2.51 3.23 -21.25
CA ILE A 149 -3.19 4.41 -20.73
C ILE A 149 -4.64 4.42 -21.22
N PRO A 150 -5.65 4.58 -20.34
CA PRO A 150 -7.01 4.86 -20.73
C PRO A 150 -7.09 6.22 -21.46
N VAL A 151 -7.84 6.27 -22.54
CA VAL A 151 -8.13 7.49 -23.28
C VAL A 151 -9.50 8.00 -22.87
N VAL A 152 -9.59 9.25 -22.49
CA VAL A 152 -10.82 9.87 -21.98
C VAL A 152 -11.20 11.12 -22.79
N ASP A 153 -12.49 11.45 -22.79
CA ASP A 153 -12.97 12.73 -23.29
C ASP A 153 -12.83 13.86 -22.24
N ASP A 154 -13.37 15.04 -22.54
CA ASP A 154 -13.30 16.19 -21.64
C ASP A 154 -14.10 16.01 -20.35
N ASP A 155 -15.12 15.17 -20.37
CA ASP A 155 -15.98 14.85 -19.23
C ASP A 155 -15.47 13.65 -18.41
N ASN A 156 -14.28 13.13 -18.76
CA ASN A 156 -13.64 11.96 -18.15
C ASN A 156 -14.37 10.63 -18.44
N ASN A 157 -15.15 10.56 -19.52
CA ASN A 157 -15.69 9.28 -19.96
C ASN A 157 -14.63 8.49 -20.72
N LEU A 158 -14.61 7.19 -20.50
CA LEU A 158 -13.68 6.29 -21.19
C LEU A 158 -14.08 6.16 -22.67
N VAL A 159 -13.19 6.51 -23.57
CA VAL A 159 -13.40 6.45 -25.03
C VAL A 159 -12.48 5.46 -25.74
N GLY A 160 -11.41 5.04 -25.09
CA GLY A 160 -10.45 4.12 -25.66
C GLY A 160 -9.41 3.66 -24.65
N ILE A 161 -8.54 2.80 -25.10
CA ILE A 161 -7.33 2.43 -24.40
C ILE A 161 -6.18 2.31 -25.39
N VAL A 162 -5.03 2.88 -25.06
CA VAL A 162 -3.81 2.77 -25.85
C VAL A 162 -2.74 2.03 -25.06
N THR A 163 -2.09 1.06 -25.66
CA THR A 163 -1.09 0.19 -25.02
C THR A 163 0.20 0.16 -25.82
N ASN A 164 1.28 -0.33 -25.19
CA ASN A 164 2.55 -0.56 -25.90
C ASN A 164 2.39 -1.47 -27.13
N ARG A 165 1.37 -2.33 -27.17
CA ARG A 165 1.08 -3.20 -28.30
C ARG A 165 0.60 -2.38 -29.49
N ASP A 166 -0.28 -1.42 -29.25
CA ASP A 166 -0.86 -0.56 -30.28
C ASP A 166 0.18 0.40 -30.87
N LEU A 167 1.14 0.84 -30.03
CA LEU A 167 2.17 1.80 -30.43
C LEU A 167 3.46 1.15 -30.96
N ARG A 168 3.64 -0.17 -30.82
CA ARG A 168 4.91 -0.86 -31.11
C ARG A 168 5.44 -0.63 -32.53
N PHE A 169 4.56 -0.53 -33.49
CA PHE A 169 4.90 -0.43 -34.91
C PHE A 169 4.50 0.92 -35.53
N GLU A 170 4.00 1.84 -34.70
CA GLU A 170 3.66 3.18 -35.17
C GLU A 170 4.92 4.04 -35.28
N LEU A 171 5.16 4.56 -36.48
CA LEU A 171 6.33 5.38 -36.78
C LEU A 171 6.02 6.87 -36.79
N ASP A 172 4.75 7.24 -37.03
CA ASP A 172 4.32 8.63 -37.03
C ASP A 172 3.99 9.11 -35.62
N MET A 173 4.93 9.79 -35.00
CA MET A 173 4.80 10.34 -33.64
C MET A 173 3.75 11.45 -33.53
N ASN A 174 3.37 12.09 -34.65
CA ASN A 174 2.36 13.16 -34.68
C ASN A 174 0.95 12.64 -34.96
N LYS A 175 0.79 11.36 -35.23
CA LYS A 175 -0.51 10.72 -35.45
C LYS A 175 -1.36 10.81 -34.18
N HIS A 176 -2.67 11.06 -34.35
CA HIS A 176 -3.59 11.12 -33.22
C HIS A 176 -3.82 9.74 -32.64
N ILE A 177 -3.89 9.66 -31.31
CA ILE A 177 -4.14 8.40 -30.57
C ILE A 177 -5.50 7.80 -30.92
N ASP A 178 -6.47 8.62 -31.31
CA ASP A 178 -7.79 8.20 -31.78
C ASP A 178 -7.72 7.22 -32.96
N ASP A 179 -6.64 7.27 -33.76
CA ASP A 179 -6.44 6.41 -34.93
C ASP A 179 -5.70 5.12 -34.64
N VAL A 180 -5.11 5.00 -33.45
CA VAL A 180 -4.30 3.84 -33.02
C VAL A 180 -4.84 3.14 -31.78
N MET A 181 -5.64 3.82 -30.97
CA MET A 181 -6.23 3.23 -29.75
C MET A 181 -7.25 2.15 -30.06
N SER A 182 -7.38 1.20 -29.16
CA SER A 182 -8.53 0.28 -29.13
C SER A 182 -9.75 1.04 -28.63
N LYS A 183 -10.81 1.12 -29.45
CA LYS A 183 -12.05 1.84 -29.14
C LYS A 183 -13.32 1.00 -29.33
N GLU A 184 -13.23 -0.12 -30.02
CA GLU A 184 -14.34 -1.05 -30.19
C GLU A 184 -14.28 -2.15 -29.13
N HIS A 185 -15.43 -2.47 -28.51
CA HIS A 185 -15.56 -3.52 -27.50
C HIS A 185 -14.60 -3.38 -26.30
N ILE A 186 -14.46 -2.15 -25.77
CA ILE A 186 -13.67 -1.94 -24.55
C ILE A 186 -14.33 -2.70 -23.42
N ILE A 187 -13.62 -3.68 -22.88
CA ILE A 187 -14.07 -4.44 -21.70
C ILE A 187 -13.84 -3.56 -20.47
N THR A 188 -14.88 -3.31 -19.72
CA THR A 188 -14.87 -2.52 -18.48
C THR A 188 -15.52 -3.28 -17.35
N THR A 189 -15.33 -2.82 -16.13
CA THR A 189 -16.05 -3.32 -14.95
C THR A 189 -16.51 -2.16 -14.07
N HIS A 190 -17.27 -2.46 -13.03
CA HIS A 190 -17.85 -1.48 -12.12
C HIS A 190 -17.05 -1.35 -10.82
N GLN A 191 -17.27 -0.26 -10.12
CA GLN A 191 -16.73 -0.08 -8.77
C GLN A 191 -17.22 -1.20 -7.84
N GLY A 192 -16.29 -1.79 -7.06
CA GLY A 192 -16.62 -2.89 -6.13
C GLY A 192 -16.46 -4.29 -6.72
N THR A 193 -16.04 -4.41 -7.99
CA THR A 193 -15.65 -5.71 -8.55
C THR A 193 -14.51 -6.29 -7.72
N ASP A 194 -14.69 -7.53 -7.23
CA ASP A 194 -13.64 -8.24 -6.50
C ASP A 194 -12.53 -8.72 -7.43
N MET A 195 -11.38 -9.01 -6.85
CA MET A 195 -10.17 -9.37 -7.61
C MET A 195 -10.30 -10.70 -8.34
N GLU A 196 -11.08 -11.66 -7.83
CA GLU A 196 -11.31 -12.94 -8.50
C GLU A 196 -12.13 -12.76 -9.77
N THR A 197 -13.19 -11.97 -9.69
CA THR A 197 -14.02 -11.60 -10.85
C THR A 197 -13.20 -10.80 -11.87
N ALA A 198 -12.40 -9.82 -11.42
CA ALA A 198 -11.52 -9.06 -12.31
C ALA A 198 -10.50 -9.96 -13.01
N ALA A 199 -9.91 -10.93 -12.29
CA ALA A 199 -8.99 -11.91 -12.86
C ALA A 199 -9.62 -12.74 -13.97
N LYS A 200 -10.85 -13.22 -13.77
CA LYS A 200 -11.60 -13.95 -14.78
C LYS A 200 -11.86 -13.10 -16.02
N ILE A 201 -12.31 -11.86 -15.85
CA ILE A 201 -12.56 -10.94 -16.97
C ILE A 201 -11.27 -10.72 -17.78
N LEU A 202 -10.14 -10.47 -17.12
CA LEU A 202 -8.85 -10.29 -17.78
C LEU A 202 -8.42 -11.55 -18.55
N GLN A 203 -8.59 -12.72 -17.94
CA GLN A 203 -8.21 -14.00 -18.53
C GLN A 203 -9.08 -14.36 -19.73
N GLU A 204 -10.42 -14.31 -19.60
CA GLU A 204 -11.37 -14.67 -20.63
C GLU A 204 -11.23 -13.78 -21.87
N ASN A 205 -10.98 -12.49 -21.66
CA ASN A 205 -10.83 -11.52 -22.73
C ASN A 205 -9.37 -11.35 -23.21
N LYS A 206 -8.39 -12.02 -22.57
CA LYS A 206 -6.96 -11.95 -22.88
C LYS A 206 -6.42 -10.52 -22.89
N ILE A 207 -6.89 -9.72 -21.95
CA ILE A 207 -6.47 -8.33 -21.75
C ILE A 207 -5.63 -8.19 -20.48
N GLU A 208 -4.74 -7.20 -20.43
CA GLU A 208 -3.88 -6.94 -19.28
C GLU A 208 -4.36 -5.77 -18.42
N LYS A 209 -5.35 -5.04 -18.91
CA LYS A 209 -5.88 -3.82 -18.29
C LYS A 209 -7.38 -3.82 -18.37
N LEU A 210 -8.02 -3.60 -17.23
CA LEU A 210 -9.46 -3.57 -17.09
C LEU A 210 -9.86 -2.22 -16.49
N PRO A 211 -10.35 -1.27 -17.32
CA PRO A 211 -10.88 -0.01 -16.83
C PRO A 211 -12.10 -0.23 -15.94
N VAL A 212 -12.18 0.56 -14.88
CA VAL A 212 -13.31 0.56 -13.94
C VAL A 212 -14.07 1.86 -14.08
N GLY A 213 -15.36 1.76 -14.40
CA GLY A 213 -16.27 2.89 -14.54
C GLY A 213 -17.18 3.05 -13.33
N ASP A 214 -17.72 4.26 -13.18
CA ASP A 214 -18.88 4.52 -12.34
C ASP A 214 -20.19 4.20 -13.08
N ASP A 215 -21.32 4.37 -12.39
CA ASP A 215 -22.66 4.14 -12.97
C ASP A 215 -23.01 5.11 -14.12
N ASN A 216 -22.25 6.18 -14.29
CA ASN A 216 -22.42 7.17 -15.35
C ASN A 216 -21.42 6.96 -16.53
N GLY A 217 -20.58 5.92 -16.47
CA GLY A 217 -19.59 5.62 -17.51
C GLY A 217 -18.27 6.39 -17.36
N LYS A 218 -18.09 7.18 -16.31
CA LYS A 218 -16.82 7.88 -16.05
C LYS A 218 -15.76 6.92 -15.54
N LEU A 219 -14.55 7.10 -16.01
CA LEU A 219 -13.41 6.32 -15.56
C LEU A 219 -13.06 6.70 -14.11
N ILE A 220 -13.08 5.72 -13.21
CA ILE A 220 -12.71 5.88 -11.81
C ILE A 220 -11.47 5.08 -11.41
N GLY A 221 -11.11 4.09 -12.22
CA GLY A 221 -9.98 3.23 -11.88
C GLY A 221 -9.51 2.35 -13.01
N LEU A 222 -8.42 1.65 -12.75
CA LEU A 222 -7.82 0.68 -13.65
C LEU A 222 -7.33 -0.52 -12.84
N ILE A 223 -7.72 -1.73 -13.21
CA ILE A 223 -7.16 -2.97 -12.68
C ILE A 223 -6.19 -3.51 -13.71
N THR A 224 -4.98 -3.91 -13.29
CA THR A 224 -4.02 -4.54 -14.20
C THR A 224 -3.72 -5.97 -13.81
N TYR A 225 -3.34 -6.79 -14.80
CA TYR A 225 -2.94 -8.17 -14.56
C TYR A 225 -1.80 -8.28 -13.52
N LYS A 226 -0.88 -7.31 -13.52
CA LYS A 226 0.22 -7.27 -12.55
C LYS A 226 -0.24 -7.06 -11.11
N ASP A 227 -1.38 -6.42 -10.90
CA ASP A 227 -1.91 -6.16 -9.56
C ASP A 227 -2.63 -7.37 -8.98
N ILE A 228 -3.08 -8.28 -9.87
CA ILE A 228 -3.74 -9.54 -9.48
C ILE A 228 -2.73 -10.64 -9.19
N THR A 229 -1.57 -10.65 -9.87
CA THR A 229 -0.58 -11.73 -9.78
C THR A 229 0.50 -11.51 -8.72
N LYS A 230 0.38 -10.45 -7.92
CA LYS A 230 1.23 -10.18 -6.78
C LYS A 230 0.59 -10.71 -5.51
#